data_a5309e99d436407a487dc5fdc04df4bf
#
_entry.id   a5309e99d436407a487dc5fdc04df4bf
#
_cell.length_a   1.000
_cell.length_b   1.000
_cell.length_c   1.000
_cell.angle_alpha   90.00
_cell.angle_beta   90.00
_cell.angle_gamma   90.00
#
_symmetry.space_group_name_H-M   'P 1'
#
loop_
_entity.id
_entity.type
_entity.pdbx_description
1 polymer ?
#
loop_
_entity_poly.entity_id
_entity_poly.type
_entity_poly.pdbx_seq_one_letter_code
_entity_poly.pdbx_strand_id
1 'polypeptide(L)'
;DIGIDIISDGEMSKISYATYVKDRLHGFSGESERRAPKDLDDFPSYKDKIAKSGGTPTYTRPCCTADLKIKDTKSLTKDISNLKSALKKNNHPQGFINSASPGVISNFLPNKFYKNDDDYLEALSKMMKTEYDEITKNDLLLQIDCPDLALARHMTFKNVSDEEFLVRAEKQIECLNEAIKDIDASKLRMHI
;
A
#
# COMPACT_ATOMS: atom_id res chain seq x y z
N ASP A 1 -24.21 -2.51 18.49
CA ASP A 1 -23.80 -3.62 17.62
C ASP A 1 -24.53 -3.51 16.27
N ILE A 2 -23.77 -3.34 15.17
CA ILE A 2 -24.32 -3.18 13.82
C ILE A 2 -24.17 -4.46 12.97
N GLY A 3 -23.78 -5.58 13.57
CA GLY A 3 -23.70 -6.88 12.95
C GLY A 3 -22.51 -7.06 11.98
N ILE A 4 -21.40 -6.38 12.19
CA ILE A 4 -20.16 -6.62 11.44
C ILE A 4 -19.37 -7.73 12.11
N ASP A 5 -19.00 -8.77 11.35
CA ASP A 5 -18.32 -9.97 11.86
C ASP A 5 -16.80 -9.83 11.93
N ILE A 6 -16.18 -9.08 11.03
CA ILE A 6 -14.73 -8.89 10.95
C ILE A 6 -14.42 -7.39 10.85
N ILE A 7 -13.69 -6.87 11.80
CA ILE A 7 -13.40 -5.43 11.91
C ILE A 7 -11.93 -5.10 11.63
N SER A 8 -11.66 -3.88 11.16
CA SER A 8 -10.30 -3.36 11.00
C SER A 8 -9.94 -2.36 12.10
N ASP A 9 -8.67 -1.97 12.15
CA ASP A 9 -8.17 -0.86 12.96
C ASP A 9 -8.56 0.53 12.42
N GLY A 10 -9.23 0.58 11.25
CA GLY A 10 -9.64 1.81 10.58
C GLY A 10 -8.48 2.64 10.03
N GLU A 11 -7.28 2.09 9.96
CA GLU A 11 -6.04 2.73 9.47
C GLU A 11 -5.71 4.06 10.17
N MET A 12 -6.17 4.26 11.40
CA MET A 12 -6.07 5.52 12.15
C MET A 12 -4.63 5.97 12.40
N SER A 13 -3.66 5.06 12.35
CA SER A 13 -2.23 5.35 12.51
C SER A 13 -1.50 5.70 11.21
N LYS A 14 -2.16 5.52 10.06
CA LYS A 14 -1.54 5.69 8.73
C LYS A 14 -1.96 7.02 8.12
N ILE A 15 -0.98 7.77 7.62
CA ILE A 15 -1.24 9.01 6.89
C ILE A 15 -1.92 8.76 5.52
N SER A 16 -1.73 7.57 4.97
CA SER A 16 -2.28 7.11 3.69
C SER A 16 -2.08 5.61 3.59
N TYR A 17 -2.98 4.90 2.92
CA TYR A 17 -2.91 3.45 2.71
C TYR A 17 -1.64 2.97 1.96
N ALA A 18 -0.94 3.84 1.22
CA ALA A 18 0.25 3.48 0.46
C ALA A 18 1.52 4.16 1.00
N THR A 19 1.46 5.46 1.33
CA THR A 19 2.66 6.24 1.64
C THR A 19 3.11 6.14 3.09
N TYR A 20 2.36 5.50 3.98
CA TYR A 20 2.78 5.24 5.36
C TYR A 20 4.09 4.42 5.44
N VAL A 21 4.39 3.66 4.38
CA VAL A 21 5.58 2.81 4.29
C VAL A 21 6.87 3.62 4.41
N LYS A 22 6.89 4.89 3.96
CA LYS A 22 8.02 5.80 4.15
C LYS A 22 8.41 6.02 5.63
N ASP A 23 7.45 5.83 6.53
CA ASP A 23 7.67 5.99 7.97
C ASP A 23 8.20 4.71 8.60
N ARG A 24 8.00 3.55 7.96
CA ARG A 24 8.45 2.21 8.40
C ARG A 24 9.76 1.75 7.75
N LEU A 25 10.11 2.28 6.59
CA LEU A 25 11.32 1.92 5.84
C LEU A 25 12.26 3.11 5.68
N HIS A 26 13.56 2.86 5.72
CA HIS A 26 14.59 3.73 5.18
C HIS A 26 14.63 3.63 3.65
N GLY A 27 15.25 4.61 3.00
CA GLY A 27 15.42 4.62 1.54
C GLY A 27 14.54 5.64 0.82
N PHE A 28 13.60 6.27 1.53
CA PHE A 28 12.70 7.27 0.96
C PHE A 28 13.13 8.69 1.33
N SER A 29 13.28 9.57 0.31
CA SER A 29 13.54 10.99 0.50
C SER A 29 13.13 11.84 -0.73
N GLY A 30 13.26 13.16 -0.60
CA GLY A 30 12.87 14.08 -1.67
C GLY A 30 11.36 14.13 -1.88
N GLU A 31 10.97 14.52 -3.08
CA GLU A 31 9.56 14.73 -3.43
C GLU A 31 9.29 14.26 -4.86
N SER A 32 8.11 13.72 -5.09
CA SER A 32 7.62 13.31 -6.41
C SER A 32 6.37 14.08 -6.80
N GLU A 33 6.21 14.33 -8.09
CA GLU A 33 5.01 14.96 -8.62
C GLU A 33 3.77 14.08 -8.44
N ARG A 34 2.65 14.73 -8.11
CA ARG A 34 1.33 14.07 -8.11
C ARG A 34 0.81 14.00 -9.54
N ARG A 35 0.52 12.81 -10.00
CA ARG A 35 -0.13 12.61 -11.31
C ARG A 35 -1.64 12.70 -11.12
N ALA A 36 -2.28 13.55 -11.91
CA ALA A 36 -3.74 13.60 -11.96
C ALA A 36 -4.28 12.34 -12.68
N PRO A 37 -5.39 11.76 -12.19
CA PRO A 37 -6.08 10.69 -12.89
C PRO A 37 -6.51 11.12 -14.31
N LYS A 38 -6.55 10.18 -15.24
CA LYS A 38 -6.95 10.43 -16.64
C LYS A 38 -8.37 10.96 -16.74
N ASP A 39 -9.25 10.49 -15.89
CA ASP A 39 -10.67 10.89 -15.85
C ASP A 39 -10.86 12.39 -15.66
N LEU A 40 -9.91 13.08 -15.01
CA LEU A 40 -9.95 14.53 -14.85
C LEU A 40 -9.57 15.30 -16.11
N ASP A 41 -9.02 14.65 -17.13
CA ASP A 41 -8.65 15.32 -18.39
C ASP A 41 -9.93 15.77 -19.16
N ASP A 42 -11.05 15.05 -18.99
CA ASP A 42 -12.36 15.40 -19.57
C ASP A 42 -13.12 16.49 -18.78
N PHE A 43 -12.63 16.84 -17.59
CA PHE A 43 -13.25 17.80 -16.66
C PHE A 43 -12.26 18.90 -16.22
N PRO A 44 -11.73 19.73 -17.13
CA PRO A 44 -10.65 20.67 -16.82
C PRO A 44 -11.00 21.67 -15.72
N SER A 45 -12.24 22.18 -15.69
CA SER A 45 -12.69 23.11 -14.64
C SER A 45 -12.73 22.49 -13.25
N TYR A 46 -13.04 21.19 -13.15
CA TYR A 46 -13.02 20.45 -11.90
C TYR A 46 -11.58 20.12 -11.48
N LYS A 47 -10.73 19.76 -12.43
CA LYS A 47 -9.30 19.57 -12.22
C LYS A 47 -8.63 20.81 -11.62
N ASP A 48 -8.93 21.99 -12.17
CA ASP A 48 -8.46 23.29 -11.66
C ASP A 48 -9.00 23.58 -10.25
N LYS A 49 -10.26 23.25 -9.99
CA LYS A 49 -10.89 23.43 -8.68
C LYS A 49 -10.18 22.57 -7.62
N ILE A 50 -9.94 21.29 -7.91
CA ILE A 50 -9.21 20.37 -7.00
C ILE A 50 -7.79 20.86 -6.75
N ALA A 51 -7.08 21.26 -7.80
CA ALA A 51 -5.72 21.79 -7.70
C ALA A 51 -5.64 23.03 -6.78
N LYS A 52 -6.67 23.88 -6.81
CA LYS A 52 -6.75 25.11 -5.98
C LYS A 52 -7.26 24.85 -4.57
N SER A 53 -8.18 23.91 -4.39
CA SER A 53 -8.82 23.66 -3.09
C SER A 53 -8.01 22.78 -2.15
N GLY A 54 -6.90 22.22 -2.62
CA GLY A 54 -6.04 21.38 -1.78
C GLY A 54 -6.77 20.17 -1.21
N GLY A 55 -7.71 19.59 -1.93
CA GLY A 55 -8.69 18.57 -1.50
C GLY A 55 -8.20 17.33 -0.75
N THR A 56 -6.90 17.17 -0.61
CA THR A 56 -6.25 16.24 0.33
C THR A 56 -5.14 16.97 1.08
N PRO A 57 -4.91 16.66 2.36
CA PRO A 57 -3.78 17.21 3.09
C PRO A 57 -2.51 17.09 2.27
N THR A 58 -1.73 18.16 2.19
CA THR A 58 -0.42 18.16 1.53
C THR A 58 0.52 17.29 2.35
N TYR A 59 0.65 16.03 1.99
CA TYR A 59 1.71 15.19 2.53
C TYR A 59 2.76 14.93 1.45
N THR A 60 4.00 14.89 1.88
CA THR A 60 5.14 14.63 1.01
C THR A 60 5.06 13.21 0.46
N ARG A 61 5.19 13.08 -0.86
CA ARG A 61 5.38 11.79 -1.54
C ARG A 61 6.85 11.67 -1.94
N PRO A 62 7.70 11.07 -1.10
CA PRO A 62 9.10 10.93 -1.44
C PRO A 62 9.28 9.91 -2.58
N CYS A 63 10.50 9.91 -3.13
CA CYS A 63 10.98 8.86 -4.03
C CYS A 63 11.81 7.83 -3.24
N CYS A 64 11.97 6.63 -3.80
CA CYS A 64 13.00 5.70 -3.35
C CYS A 64 14.35 6.21 -3.87
N THR A 65 15.22 6.69 -2.98
CA THR A 65 16.51 7.33 -3.32
C THR A 65 17.72 6.61 -2.72
N ALA A 66 17.48 5.55 -1.97
CA ALA A 66 18.53 4.69 -1.39
C ALA A 66 18.00 3.28 -1.20
N ASP A 67 18.88 2.34 -0.84
CA ASP A 67 18.54 0.95 -0.56
C ASP A 67 17.50 0.85 0.57
N LEU A 68 16.45 0.05 0.34
CA LEU A 68 15.37 -0.12 1.29
C LEU A 68 15.80 -0.97 2.48
N LYS A 69 15.52 -0.50 3.69
CA LYS A 69 15.77 -1.20 4.95
C LYS A 69 14.66 -0.92 5.94
N ILE A 70 14.32 -1.90 6.74
CA ILE A 70 13.35 -1.73 7.83
C ILE A 70 13.94 -0.76 8.86
N LYS A 71 13.18 0.26 9.25
CA LYS A 71 13.54 1.19 10.34
C LYS A 71 13.38 0.51 11.68
N ASP A 72 12.13 0.15 11.96
CA ASP A 72 11.71 -0.62 13.12
C ASP A 72 10.27 -1.12 12.90
N THR A 73 9.82 -1.99 13.79
CA THR A 73 8.47 -2.55 13.75
C THR A 73 7.54 -1.99 14.83
N LYS A 74 7.96 -0.97 15.57
CA LYS A 74 7.22 -0.46 16.74
C LYS A 74 5.83 0.03 16.40
N SER A 75 5.68 0.78 15.31
CA SER A 75 4.37 1.26 14.88
C SER A 75 3.44 0.12 14.51
N LEU A 76 3.94 -0.87 13.75
CA LEU A 76 3.19 -2.07 13.39
C LEU A 76 2.78 -2.88 14.62
N THR A 77 3.71 -3.14 15.53
CA THR A 77 3.45 -3.87 16.78
C THR A 77 2.39 -3.13 17.63
N LYS A 78 2.43 -1.79 17.63
CA LYS A 78 1.43 -0.99 18.34
C LYS A 78 0.05 -1.12 17.70
N ASP A 79 -0.05 -1.06 16.37
CA ASP A 79 -1.31 -1.21 15.64
C ASP A 79 -1.93 -2.58 15.91
N ILE A 80 -1.13 -3.64 15.83
CA ILE A 80 -1.54 -5.01 16.15
C ILE A 80 -2.05 -5.11 17.60
N SER A 81 -1.30 -4.57 18.56
CA SER A 81 -1.66 -4.58 19.97
C SER A 81 -2.96 -3.82 20.25
N ASN A 82 -3.13 -2.65 19.60
CA ASN A 82 -4.34 -1.84 19.74
C ASN A 82 -5.57 -2.60 19.23
N LEU A 83 -5.50 -3.19 18.03
CA LEU A 83 -6.62 -3.95 17.47
C LEU A 83 -6.93 -5.18 18.32
N LYS A 84 -5.94 -5.97 18.71
CA LYS A 84 -6.14 -7.15 19.59
C LYS A 84 -6.78 -6.77 20.92
N SER A 85 -6.36 -5.65 21.52
CA SER A 85 -6.95 -5.14 22.77
C SER A 85 -8.42 -4.73 22.58
N ALA A 86 -8.74 -4.07 21.45
CA ALA A 86 -10.10 -3.69 21.11
C ALA A 86 -11.01 -4.91 20.86
N LEU A 87 -10.52 -5.91 20.11
CA LEU A 87 -11.22 -7.18 19.89
C LEU A 87 -11.56 -7.86 21.20
N LYS A 88 -10.56 -8.01 22.07
CA LYS A 88 -10.75 -8.64 23.41
C LYS A 88 -11.75 -7.88 24.27
N LYS A 89 -11.62 -6.55 24.33
CA LYS A 89 -12.51 -5.70 25.15
C LYS A 89 -13.98 -5.81 24.72
N ASN A 90 -14.23 -6.00 23.44
CA ASN A 90 -15.58 -6.04 22.87
C ASN A 90 -16.07 -7.46 22.57
N ASN A 91 -15.34 -8.51 23.00
CA ASN A 91 -15.64 -9.92 22.71
C ASN A 91 -15.84 -10.19 21.23
N HIS A 92 -15.06 -9.51 20.38
CA HIS A 92 -15.14 -9.67 18.93
C HIS A 92 -14.21 -10.77 18.46
N PRO A 93 -14.67 -11.74 17.62
CA PRO A 93 -13.90 -12.94 17.34
C PRO A 93 -12.72 -12.70 16.42
N GLN A 94 -12.82 -11.74 15.46
CA GLN A 94 -11.83 -11.61 14.41
C GLN A 94 -11.65 -10.16 13.95
N GLY A 95 -10.41 -9.83 13.56
CA GLY A 95 -10.06 -8.56 12.96
C GLY A 95 -9.04 -8.71 11.84
N PHE A 96 -8.87 -7.64 11.05
CA PHE A 96 -7.88 -7.57 9.99
C PHE A 96 -7.12 -6.23 10.02
N ILE A 97 -5.91 -6.26 9.50
CA ILE A 97 -5.11 -5.07 9.23
C ILE A 97 -4.85 -4.98 7.74
N ASN A 98 -5.06 -3.78 7.18
CA ASN A 98 -4.71 -3.47 5.80
C ASN A 98 -3.19 -3.30 5.67
N SER A 99 -2.62 -3.71 4.55
CA SER A 99 -1.24 -3.45 4.19
C SER A 99 -1.11 -3.18 2.69
N ALA A 100 -0.21 -2.28 2.33
CA ALA A 100 0.01 -1.91 0.95
C ALA A 100 0.69 -3.04 0.16
N SER A 101 0.29 -3.27 -1.10
CA SER A 101 1.02 -4.14 -2.02
C SER A 101 2.35 -3.50 -2.44
N PRO A 102 3.37 -4.30 -2.84
CA PRO A 102 4.59 -3.76 -3.45
C PRO A 102 4.30 -2.89 -4.68
N GLY A 103 3.31 -3.27 -5.48
CA GLY A 103 2.88 -2.54 -6.67
C GLY A 103 2.31 -1.16 -6.36
N VAL A 104 1.41 -1.06 -5.38
CA VAL A 104 0.86 0.25 -5.00
C VAL A 104 1.92 1.16 -4.41
N ILE A 105 2.85 0.63 -3.62
CA ILE A 105 3.97 1.41 -3.07
C ILE A 105 4.81 1.98 -4.21
N SER A 106 5.19 1.16 -5.19
CA SER A 106 6.01 1.60 -6.33
C SER A 106 5.35 2.71 -7.14
N ASN A 107 4.02 2.69 -7.25
CA ASN A 107 3.26 3.73 -7.97
C ASN A 107 3.20 5.06 -7.21
N PHE A 108 3.18 5.03 -5.89
CA PHE A 108 3.08 6.23 -5.06
C PHE A 108 4.43 6.79 -4.63
N LEU A 109 5.46 5.94 -4.53
CA LEU A 109 6.82 6.26 -4.12
C LEU A 109 7.79 5.82 -5.23
N PRO A 110 7.95 6.60 -6.30
CA PRO A 110 8.64 6.15 -7.51
C PRO A 110 10.13 5.87 -7.27
N ASN A 111 10.66 4.93 -8.06
CA ASN A 111 12.06 4.53 -8.05
C ASN A 111 12.98 5.65 -8.59
N LYS A 112 14.04 5.95 -7.84
CA LYS A 112 15.18 6.77 -8.27
C LYS A 112 16.54 6.18 -7.84
N PHE A 113 16.53 4.96 -7.32
CA PHE A 113 17.76 4.31 -6.81
C PHE A 113 18.07 3.00 -7.50
N TYR A 114 17.10 2.08 -7.57
CA TYR A 114 17.33 0.78 -8.19
C TYR A 114 17.46 0.90 -9.70
N LYS A 115 18.22 -0.02 -10.30
CA LYS A 115 18.55 -0.01 -11.73
C LYS A 115 17.31 0.03 -12.65
N ASN A 116 16.27 -0.66 -12.25
CA ASN A 116 14.98 -0.71 -12.94
C ASN A 116 13.85 -0.87 -11.92
N ASP A 117 12.60 -0.82 -12.39
CA ASP A 117 11.44 -0.93 -11.53
C ASP A 117 11.19 -2.36 -11.04
N ASP A 118 11.68 -3.37 -11.73
CA ASP A 118 11.55 -4.76 -11.29
C ASP A 118 12.43 -5.04 -10.08
N ASP A 119 13.69 -4.59 -10.09
CA ASP A 119 14.59 -4.67 -8.92
C ASP A 119 13.98 -3.93 -7.71
N TYR A 120 13.30 -2.81 -7.98
CA TYR A 120 12.62 -2.05 -6.92
C TYR A 120 11.40 -2.79 -6.37
N LEU A 121 10.57 -3.40 -7.22
CA LEU A 121 9.42 -4.22 -6.78
C LEU A 121 9.88 -5.42 -5.95
N GLU A 122 10.97 -6.08 -6.35
CA GLU A 122 11.54 -7.20 -5.59
C GLU A 122 12.05 -6.74 -4.20
N ALA A 123 12.68 -5.57 -4.14
CA ALA A 123 13.12 -4.99 -2.87
C ALA A 123 11.93 -4.66 -1.97
N LEU A 124 10.87 -4.05 -2.52
CA LEU A 124 9.64 -3.78 -1.79
C LEU A 124 8.97 -5.07 -1.29
N SER A 125 8.90 -6.10 -2.13
CA SER A 125 8.34 -7.41 -1.77
C SER A 125 9.04 -7.98 -0.54
N LYS A 126 10.37 -7.97 -0.52
CA LYS A 126 11.19 -8.44 0.61
C LYS A 126 10.90 -7.64 1.90
N MET A 127 10.77 -6.32 1.78
CA MET A 127 10.48 -5.47 2.96
C MET A 127 9.06 -5.69 3.48
N MET A 128 8.06 -5.74 2.58
CA MET A 128 6.67 -5.89 2.97
C MET A 128 6.35 -7.28 3.55
N LYS A 129 7.09 -8.33 3.15
CA LYS A 129 6.99 -9.65 3.76
C LYS A 129 7.07 -9.60 5.29
N THR A 130 7.94 -8.76 5.85
CA THR A 130 8.07 -8.61 7.32
C THR A 130 6.77 -8.10 7.95
N GLU A 131 6.11 -7.13 7.33
CA GLU A 131 4.82 -6.60 7.80
C GLU A 131 3.71 -7.64 7.68
N TYR A 132 3.64 -8.34 6.55
CA TYR A 132 2.63 -9.37 6.29
C TYR A 132 2.75 -10.54 7.27
N ASP A 133 3.96 -11.03 7.47
CA ASP A 133 4.26 -12.10 8.43
C ASP A 133 3.89 -11.70 9.86
N GLU A 134 4.22 -10.47 10.27
CA GLU A 134 3.96 -10.00 11.63
C GLU A 134 2.44 -9.89 11.91
N ILE A 135 1.64 -9.42 10.94
CA ILE A 135 0.18 -9.36 11.07
C ILE A 135 -0.40 -10.77 11.24
N THR A 136 -0.04 -11.69 10.35
CA THR A 136 -0.64 -13.04 10.29
C THR A 136 -0.17 -13.95 11.42
N LYS A 137 1.04 -13.75 11.95
CA LYS A 137 1.55 -14.44 13.17
C LYS A 137 0.79 -14.04 14.44
N ASN A 138 0.13 -12.90 14.44
CA ASN A 138 -0.65 -12.40 15.57
C ASN A 138 -2.13 -12.77 15.52
N ASP A 139 -2.52 -13.76 14.71
CA ASP A 139 -3.89 -14.26 14.55
C ASP A 139 -4.87 -13.22 14.01
N LEU A 140 -4.36 -12.26 13.26
CA LEU A 140 -5.15 -11.30 12.48
C LEU A 140 -5.18 -11.71 11.01
N LEU A 141 -6.25 -11.33 10.32
CA LEU A 141 -6.26 -11.42 8.87
C LEU A 141 -5.45 -10.27 8.28
N LEU A 142 -4.76 -10.54 7.20
CA LEU A 142 -4.09 -9.55 6.38
C LEU A 142 -4.97 -9.20 5.18
N GLN A 143 -5.35 -7.94 5.04
CA GLN A 143 -5.89 -7.42 3.80
C GLN A 143 -4.79 -6.70 3.02
N ILE A 144 -4.52 -7.14 1.80
CA ILE A 144 -3.53 -6.49 0.93
C ILE A 144 -4.27 -5.57 -0.02
N ASP A 145 -3.95 -4.30 0.05
CA ASP A 145 -4.55 -3.29 -0.83
C ASP A 145 -3.74 -3.19 -2.12
N CYS A 146 -4.38 -3.57 -3.24
CA CYS A 146 -3.80 -3.68 -4.57
C CYS A 146 -4.49 -2.79 -5.63
N PRO A 147 -4.78 -1.51 -5.36
CA PRO A 147 -5.37 -0.65 -6.38
C PRO A 147 -4.44 -0.41 -7.57
N ASP A 148 -3.19 -0.78 -7.46
CA ASP A 148 -2.23 -0.84 -8.57
C ASP A 148 -2.67 -1.76 -9.70
N LEU A 149 -3.42 -2.82 -9.43
CA LEU A 149 -3.92 -3.75 -10.44
C LEU A 149 -5.10 -3.20 -11.27
N ALA A 150 -5.72 -2.10 -10.82
CA ALA A 150 -6.82 -1.44 -11.54
C ALA A 150 -6.57 0.07 -11.70
N LEU A 151 -6.55 0.83 -10.61
CA LEU A 151 -6.46 2.29 -10.62
C LEU A 151 -5.17 2.80 -11.30
N ALA A 152 -4.07 2.09 -11.20
CA ALA A 152 -2.82 2.50 -11.84
C ALA A 152 -2.95 2.63 -13.37
N ARG A 153 -3.90 1.92 -14.01
CA ARG A 153 -4.21 2.06 -15.43
C ARG A 153 -4.63 3.49 -15.78
N HIS A 154 -5.34 4.17 -14.88
CA HIS A 154 -5.82 5.55 -15.05
C HIS A 154 -4.82 6.61 -14.57
N MET A 155 -3.79 6.23 -13.83
CA MET A 155 -2.83 7.15 -13.21
C MET A 155 -1.43 6.98 -13.80
N THR A 156 -0.68 6.03 -13.27
CA THR A 156 0.73 5.83 -13.61
C THR A 156 0.92 5.33 -15.05
N PHE A 157 0.03 4.45 -15.50
CA PHE A 157 0.10 3.78 -16.80
C PHE A 157 -0.94 4.29 -17.81
N LYS A 158 -1.43 5.51 -17.63
CA LYS A 158 -2.49 6.08 -18.48
C LYS A 158 -2.13 6.24 -19.97
N ASN A 159 -0.85 6.23 -20.30
CA ASN A 159 -0.33 6.44 -21.65
C ASN A 159 0.31 5.20 -22.27
N VAL A 160 0.21 4.03 -21.63
CA VAL A 160 0.71 2.76 -22.20
C VAL A 160 -0.45 1.96 -22.79
N SER A 161 -0.16 0.94 -23.59
CA SER A 161 -1.18 0.01 -24.11
C SER A 161 -1.74 -0.89 -23.01
N ASP A 162 -2.84 -1.58 -23.27
CA ASP A 162 -3.42 -2.53 -22.32
C ASP A 162 -2.48 -3.75 -22.15
N GLU A 163 -1.83 -4.18 -23.22
CA GLU A 163 -0.86 -5.27 -23.20
C GLU A 163 0.35 -4.92 -22.33
N GLU A 164 0.89 -3.71 -22.46
CA GLU A 164 2.01 -3.23 -21.65
C GLU A 164 1.60 -3.12 -20.16
N PHE A 165 0.37 -2.67 -19.89
CA PHE A 165 -0.16 -2.62 -18.53
C PHE A 165 -0.32 -4.02 -17.93
N LEU A 166 -0.82 -4.99 -18.70
CA LEU A 166 -0.98 -6.38 -18.25
C LEU A 166 0.37 -7.02 -17.88
N VAL A 167 1.40 -6.85 -18.70
CA VAL A 167 2.75 -7.31 -18.39
C VAL A 167 3.25 -6.73 -17.06
N ARG A 168 2.96 -5.45 -16.81
CA ARG A 168 3.33 -4.80 -15.56
C ARG A 168 2.54 -5.34 -14.37
N ALA A 169 1.24 -5.56 -14.53
CA ALA A 169 0.38 -6.14 -13.50
C ALA A 169 0.80 -7.58 -13.15
N GLU A 170 1.16 -8.39 -14.14
CA GLU A 170 1.73 -9.73 -13.91
C GLU A 170 2.98 -9.66 -13.03
N LYS A 171 3.93 -8.78 -13.33
CA LYS A 171 5.13 -8.63 -12.50
C LYS A 171 4.81 -8.19 -11.08
N GLN A 172 3.83 -7.30 -10.89
CA GLN A 172 3.37 -6.89 -9.57
C GLN A 172 2.77 -8.07 -8.78
N ILE A 173 1.96 -8.91 -9.44
CA ILE A 173 1.38 -10.12 -8.84
C ILE A 173 2.47 -11.14 -8.48
N GLU A 174 3.46 -11.37 -9.35
CA GLU A 174 4.58 -12.26 -9.06
C GLU A 174 5.33 -11.83 -7.79
N CYS A 175 5.68 -10.55 -7.69
CA CYS A 175 6.36 -9.99 -6.52
C CYS A 175 5.50 -10.07 -5.26
N LEU A 176 4.18 -9.87 -5.36
CA LEU A 176 3.26 -10.04 -4.26
C LEU A 176 3.19 -11.51 -3.82
N ASN A 177 3.02 -12.44 -4.77
CA ASN A 177 2.98 -13.86 -4.48
C ASN A 177 4.25 -14.34 -3.77
N GLU A 178 5.41 -13.85 -4.15
CA GLU A 178 6.66 -14.16 -3.46
C GLU A 178 6.66 -13.65 -2.00
N ALA A 179 6.09 -12.48 -1.74
CA ALA A 179 6.00 -11.93 -0.38
C ALA A 179 5.07 -12.73 0.55
N ILE A 180 4.02 -13.35 0.00
CA ILE A 180 2.98 -14.05 0.78
C ILE A 180 3.05 -15.58 0.71
N LYS A 181 4.01 -16.14 -0.01
CA LYS A 181 4.09 -17.59 -0.31
C LYS A 181 4.07 -18.52 0.92
N ASP A 182 4.54 -18.00 2.07
CA ASP A 182 4.62 -18.77 3.31
C ASP A 182 3.41 -18.50 4.24
N ILE A 183 2.43 -17.70 3.80
CA ILE A 183 1.25 -17.35 4.59
C ILE A 183 0.08 -18.24 4.16
N ASP A 184 -0.64 -18.76 5.14
CA ASP A 184 -1.87 -19.52 4.89
C ASP A 184 -2.91 -18.65 4.17
N ALA A 185 -3.42 -19.12 3.04
CA ALA A 185 -4.39 -18.40 2.23
C ALA A 185 -5.68 -18.02 2.99
N SER A 186 -6.07 -18.80 4.00
CA SER A 186 -7.22 -18.49 4.87
C SER A 186 -7.06 -17.21 5.69
N LYS A 187 -5.81 -16.74 5.87
CA LYS A 187 -5.49 -15.48 6.56
C LYS A 187 -5.40 -14.27 5.62
N LEU A 188 -5.57 -14.49 4.30
CA LEU A 188 -5.37 -13.45 3.30
C LEU A 188 -6.69 -12.94 2.72
N ARG A 189 -6.73 -11.65 2.47
CA ARG A 189 -7.79 -10.94 1.73
C ARG A 189 -7.13 -9.98 0.75
N MET A 190 -7.75 -9.75 -0.38
CA MET A 190 -7.29 -8.77 -1.38
C MET A 190 -8.38 -7.72 -1.59
N HIS A 191 -7.96 -6.48 -1.71
CA HIS A 191 -8.77 -5.34 -2.08
C HIS A 191 -8.16 -4.69 -3.32
N ILE A 192 -8.91 -4.60 -4.43
CA ILE A 192 -8.49 -4.03 -5.73
C ILE A 192 -9.29 -2.78 -6.01
#